data_e029dfa9986f4ed5611d6a8aa9804391
#
_entry.id   e029dfa9986f4ed5611d6a8aa9804391
#
_cell.length_a   1.000
_cell.length_b   1.000
_cell.length_c   1.000
_cell.angle_alpha   90.00
_cell.angle_beta   90.00
_cell.angle_gamma   90.00
#
_symmetry.space_group_name_H-M   'P 1'
#
loop_
_entity.id
_entity.type
_entity.pdbx_description
1 polymer ?
#
loop_
_entity_poly.entity_id
_entity_poly.type
_entity_poly.pdbx_seq_one_letter_code
_entity_poly.pdbx_strand_id
1 'polypeptide(L)'
;METKAKLGPWGEALAAEYLRRRGYHIVATNYRSRYGEIDIIAENAEYLVFAEVKLRRTAHFGAAREFVDLRKQERLRATASMFLEEHETALQPRFDVIEIYAPDGLQTRHPYLRQIEDAFYEV
;
A
#
# COMPACT_ATOMS: atom_id res chain seq x y z
N MET A 1 16.04 12.91 15.53
CA MET A 1 15.51 11.53 15.59
C MET A 1 14.19 11.42 14.84
N GLU A 2 14.08 10.44 14.01
CA GLU A 2 12.87 10.21 13.24
C GLU A 2 11.78 9.60 14.09
N THR A 3 10.56 10.02 13.88
CA THR A 3 9.40 9.42 14.54
C THR A 3 8.59 8.64 13.53
N LYS A 4 7.81 7.67 14.00
CA LYS A 4 6.89 6.92 13.13
C LYS A 4 5.94 7.85 12.39
N ALA A 5 5.52 8.94 13.05
CA ALA A 5 4.61 9.90 12.46
C ALA A 5 5.19 10.60 11.22
N LYS A 6 6.52 10.78 11.17
CA LYS A 6 7.21 11.38 10.01
C LYS A 6 7.52 10.34 8.94
N LEU A 7 7.90 9.13 9.35
CA LEU A 7 8.22 8.05 8.42
C LEU A 7 7.01 7.58 7.63
N GLY A 8 5.85 7.47 8.28
CA GLY A 8 4.62 7.04 7.62
C GLY A 8 4.22 7.94 6.45
N PRO A 9 4.01 9.25 6.68
CA PRO A 9 3.67 10.18 5.60
C PRO A 9 4.73 10.26 4.51
N TRP A 10 6.01 10.20 4.89
CA TRP A 10 7.11 10.19 3.92
C TRP A 10 7.06 8.97 3.02
N GLY A 11 6.87 7.77 3.61
CA GLY A 11 6.78 6.53 2.85
C GLY A 11 5.56 6.51 1.93
N GLU A 12 4.43 6.98 2.42
CA GLU A 12 3.21 7.06 1.62
C GLU A 12 3.38 8.02 0.43
N ALA A 13 4.06 9.15 0.64
CA ALA A 13 4.34 10.09 -0.46
C ALA A 13 5.23 9.45 -1.52
N LEU A 14 6.26 8.72 -1.11
CA LEU A 14 7.12 7.99 -2.04
C LEU A 14 6.35 6.93 -2.82
N ALA A 15 5.51 6.17 -2.13
CA ALA A 15 4.71 5.13 -2.75
C ALA A 15 3.70 5.70 -3.75
N ALA A 16 3.06 6.82 -3.41
CA ALA A 16 2.12 7.50 -4.30
C ALA A 16 2.82 7.98 -5.58
N GLU A 17 3.99 8.59 -5.44
CA GLU A 17 4.77 9.05 -6.59
C GLU A 17 5.21 7.87 -7.46
N TYR A 18 5.64 6.79 -6.83
CA TYR A 18 6.02 5.56 -7.53
C TYR A 18 4.86 5.04 -8.37
N LEU A 19 3.67 5.00 -7.81
CA LEU A 19 2.47 4.53 -8.52
C LEU A 19 2.10 5.47 -9.65
N ARG A 20 2.19 6.78 -9.46
CA ARG A 20 1.93 7.75 -10.54
C ARG A 20 2.86 7.54 -11.72
N ARG A 21 4.12 7.29 -11.46
CA ARG A 21 5.12 7.02 -12.51
C ARG A 21 4.84 5.73 -13.25
N ARG A 22 4.13 4.82 -12.62
CA ARG A 22 3.73 3.55 -13.24
C ARG A 22 2.35 3.63 -13.90
N GLY A 23 1.80 4.82 -14.03
CA GLY A 23 0.55 5.04 -14.75
C GLY A 23 -0.72 4.95 -13.91
N TYR A 24 -0.59 4.94 -12.58
CA TYR A 24 -1.75 4.92 -11.70
C TYR A 24 -2.19 6.33 -11.34
N HIS A 25 -3.49 6.50 -11.21
CA HIS A 25 -4.09 7.70 -10.63
C HIS A 25 -4.38 7.41 -9.16
N ILE A 26 -3.98 8.32 -8.27
CA ILE A 26 -4.24 8.17 -6.83
C ILE A 26 -5.65 8.64 -6.55
N VAL A 27 -6.49 7.72 -6.08
CA VAL A 27 -7.89 7.98 -5.76
C VAL A 27 -8.04 8.50 -4.35
N ALA A 28 -7.35 7.89 -3.39
CA ALA A 28 -7.42 8.27 -1.99
C ALA A 28 -6.17 7.81 -1.24
N THR A 29 -5.85 8.49 -0.15
CA THR A 29 -4.82 8.06 0.78
C THR A 29 -5.41 8.01 2.17
N ASN A 30 -4.92 7.08 2.99
CA ASN A 30 -5.36 6.91 4.38
C ASN A 30 -6.88 6.78 4.49
N TYR A 31 -7.44 5.91 3.65
CA TYR A 31 -8.88 5.64 3.70
C TYR A 31 -9.19 4.77 4.93
N ARG A 32 -10.03 5.29 5.81
CA ARG A 32 -10.34 4.64 7.08
C ARG A 32 -11.78 4.14 7.15
N SER A 33 -11.92 2.99 7.82
CA SER A 33 -13.22 2.45 8.19
C SER A 33 -13.15 1.98 9.64
N ARG A 34 -14.26 1.51 10.17
CA ARG A 34 -14.28 0.90 11.51
C ARG A 34 -13.46 -0.40 11.56
N TYR A 35 -13.12 -0.98 10.42
CA TYR A 35 -12.37 -2.24 10.35
C TYR A 35 -10.87 -2.03 10.20
N GLY A 36 -10.44 -0.88 9.73
CA GLY A 36 -9.03 -0.60 9.51
C GLY A 36 -8.79 0.54 8.53
N GLU A 37 -7.58 0.58 8.00
CA GLU A 37 -7.12 1.65 7.13
C GLU A 37 -6.42 1.08 5.91
N ILE A 38 -6.60 1.72 4.76
CA ILE A 38 -5.87 1.42 3.53
C ILE A 38 -4.99 2.63 3.23
N ASP A 39 -3.68 2.37 3.09
CA ASP A 39 -2.71 3.45 2.92
C ASP A 39 -2.92 4.22 1.62
N ILE A 40 -3.08 3.52 0.50
CA ILE A 40 -3.29 4.15 -0.80
C ILE A 40 -4.33 3.37 -1.59
N ILE A 41 -5.26 4.09 -2.22
CA ILE A 41 -6.16 3.53 -3.22
C ILE A 41 -5.81 4.21 -4.54
N ALA A 42 -5.49 3.42 -5.55
CA ALA A 42 -5.06 3.91 -6.85
C ALA A 42 -5.71 3.11 -7.98
N GLU A 43 -5.81 3.71 -9.15
CA GLU A 43 -6.43 3.02 -10.28
C GLU A 43 -5.66 3.24 -11.58
N ASN A 44 -5.77 2.26 -12.48
CA ASN A 44 -5.33 2.39 -13.86
C ASN A 44 -6.48 1.94 -14.78
N ALA A 45 -6.19 1.61 -16.03
CA ALA A 45 -7.24 1.22 -16.98
C ALA A 45 -7.94 -0.09 -16.62
N GLU A 46 -7.30 -0.97 -15.86
CA GLU A 46 -7.81 -2.31 -15.55
C GLU A 46 -8.15 -2.52 -14.07
N TYR A 47 -7.36 -1.96 -13.17
CA TYR A 47 -7.39 -2.30 -11.75
C TYR A 47 -7.69 -1.14 -10.84
N LEU A 48 -8.43 -1.43 -9.78
CA LEU A 48 -8.53 -0.59 -8.59
C LEU A 48 -7.68 -1.24 -7.52
N VAL A 49 -6.57 -0.61 -7.17
CA VAL A 49 -5.55 -1.16 -6.30
C VAL A 49 -5.69 -0.61 -4.88
N PHE A 50 -5.76 -1.52 -3.91
CA PHE A 50 -5.72 -1.20 -2.49
C PHE A 50 -4.32 -1.56 -2.01
N ALA A 51 -3.49 -0.56 -1.74
CA ALA A 51 -2.08 -0.76 -1.46
C ALA A 51 -1.72 -0.52 0.01
N GLU A 52 -0.95 -1.45 0.56
CA GLU A 52 -0.32 -1.34 1.87
C GLU A 52 1.12 -0.93 1.67
N VAL A 53 1.58 0.10 2.38
CA VAL A 53 2.96 0.59 2.30
C VAL A 53 3.76 0.03 3.47
N LYS A 54 4.87 -0.63 3.18
CA LYS A 54 5.76 -1.23 4.19
C LYS A 54 7.15 -0.64 4.09
N LEU A 55 7.59 0.00 5.17
CA LEU A 55 8.94 0.52 5.29
C LEU A 55 9.87 -0.54 5.88
N ARG A 56 11.03 -0.68 5.27
CA ARG A 56 12.05 -1.65 5.67
C ARG A 56 13.38 -0.96 5.81
N ARG A 57 14.11 -1.27 6.88
CA ARG A 57 15.48 -0.77 7.07
C ARG A 57 16.53 -1.73 6.51
N THR A 58 16.19 -3.00 6.39
CA THR A 58 17.12 -4.01 5.89
C THR A 58 16.56 -4.69 4.67
N ALA A 59 17.45 -5.25 3.85
CA ALA A 59 17.08 -5.97 2.64
C ALA A 59 16.80 -7.45 2.89
N HIS A 60 16.30 -7.80 4.06
CA HIS A 60 15.81 -9.16 4.31
C HIS A 60 14.46 -9.31 3.66
N PHE A 61 14.43 -10.10 2.63
CA PHE A 61 13.24 -10.29 1.81
C PHE A 61 12.50 -11.54 2.27
N GLY A 62 11.32 -11.36 2.82
CA GLY A 62 10.34 -12.42 2.92
C GLY A 62 9.30 -12.20 1.84
N ALA A 63 8.32 -13.09 1.72
CA ALA A 63 7.18 -12.81 0.90
C ALA A 63 6.42 -11.63 1.49
N ALA A 64 5.95 -10.72 0.65
CA ALA A 64 5.24 -9.52 1.12
C ALA A 64 4.07 -9.87 2.04
N ARG A 65 3.34 -10.93 1.73
CA ARG A 65 2.21 -11.40 2.53
C ARG A 65 2.61 -11.91 3.92
N GLU A 66 3.88 -12.23 4.14
CA GLU A 66 4.39 -12.63 5.47
C GLU A 66 4.41 -11.45 6.43
N PHE A 67 4.40 -10.23 5.91
CA PHE A 67 4.41 -9.00 6.71
C PHE A 67 3.00 -8.49 7.00
N VAL A 68 2.01 -9.10 6.37
CA VAL A 68 0.59 -8.76 6.57
C VAL A 68 -0.13 -10.05 6.90
N ASP A 69 -0.41 -10.26 8.19
CA ASP A 69 -1.05 -11.49 8.65
C ASP A 69 -2.52 -11.60 8.19
N LEU A 70 -3.12 -12.76 8.39
CA LEU A 70 -4.49 -13.02 7.95
C LEU A 70 -5.50 -12.06 8.56
N ARG A 71 -5.33 -11.71 9.83
CA ARG A 71 -6.22 -10.78 10.51
C ARG A 71 -6.18 -9.40 9.84
N LYS A 72 -4.98 -8.92 9.52
CA LYS A 72 -4.83 -7.65 8.83
C LYS A 72 -5.38 -7.71 7.41
N GLN A 73 -5.18 -8.83 6.71
CA GLN A 73 -5.76 -9.04 5.38
C GLN A 73 -7.28 -8.98 5.42
N GLU A 74 -7.91 -9.59 6.43
CA GLU A 74 -9.36 -9.55 6.61
C GLU A 74 -9.85 -8.11 6.83
N ARG A 75 -9.13 -7.34 7.63
CA ARG A 75 -9.46 -5.93 7.89
C ARG A 75 -9.33 -5.09 6.61
N LEU A 76 -8.29 -5.34 5.83
CA LEU A 76 -8.10 -4.66 4.56
C LEU A 76 -9.22 -4.97 3.58
N ARG A 77 -9.61 -6.25 3.49
CA ARG A 77 -10.71 -6.67 2.62
C ARG A 77 -12.04 -6.03 3.05
N ALA A 78 -12.30 -6.00 4.35
CA ALA A 78 -13.52 -5.36 4.88
C ALA A 78 -13.55 -3.87 4.58
N THR A 79 -12.42 -3.18 4.75
CA THR A 79 -12.30 -1.76 4.45
C THR A 79 -12.46 -1.49 2.95
N ALA A 80 -11.85 -2.34 2.11
CA ALA A 80 -11.99 -2.25 0.66
C ALA A 80 -13.43 -2.46 0.22
N SER A 81 -14.14 -3.41 0.85
CA SER A 81 -15.55 -3.65 0.56
C SER A 81 -16.40 -2.41 0.85
N MET A 82 -16.11 -1.70 1.94
CA MET A 82 -16.81 -0.47 2.27
C MET A 82 -16.56 0.61 1.22
N PHE A 83 -15.31 0.72 0.77
CA PHE A 83 -14.99 1.66 -0.31
C PHE A 83 -15.76 1.33 -1.58
N LEU A 84 -15.81 0.06 -1.95
CA LEU A 84 -16.49 -0.39 -3.16
C LEU A 84 -18.01 -0.19 -3.09
N GLU A 85 -18.60 -0.28 -1.91
CA GLU A 85 -20.02 0.03 -1.72
C GLU A 85 -20.32 1.50 -1.98
N GLU A 86 -19.40 2.39 -1.65
CA GLU A 86 -19.56 3.83 -1.80
C GLU A 86 -19.12 4.34 -3.17
N HIS A 87 -18.26 3.60 -3.87
CA HIS A 87 -17.64 4.03 -5.11
C HIS A 87 -17.79 2.94 -6.16
N GLU A 88 -18.84 3.07 -6.94
CA GLU A 88 -19.11 2.12 -8.01
C GLU A 88 -18.01 2.16 -9.06
N THR A 89 -17.54 0.99 -9.48
CA THR A 89 -16.46 0.89 -10.47
C THR A 89 -16.57 -0.42 -11.24
N ALA A 90 -16.14 -0.40 -12.49
CA ALA A 90 -16.01 -1.60 -13.32
C ALA A 90 -14.59 -2.18 -13.27
N LEU A 91 -13.68 -1.51 -12.58
CA LEU A 91 -12.29 -1.97 -12.46
C LEU A 91 -12.18 -3.19 -11.56
N GLN A 92 -11.19 -4.03 -11.86
CA GLN A 92 -10.92 -5.22 -11.06
C GLN A 92 -10.20 -4.83 -9.77
N PRO A 93 -10.76 -5.13 -8.59
CA PRO A 93 -10.04 -4.89 -7.32
C PRO A 93 -8.80 -5.75 -7.20
N ARG A 94 -7.74 -5.18 -6.65
CA ARG A 94 -6.48 -5.88 -6.42
C ARG A 94 -5.81 -5.34 -5.17
N PHE A 95 -5.23 -6.24 -4.35
CA PHE A 95 -4.48 -5.85 -3.15
C PHE A 95 -3.00 -5.96 -3.41
N ASP A 96 -2.29 -4.84 -3.27
CA ASP A 96 -0.86 -4.77 -3.49
C ASP A 96 -0.12 -4.38 -2.22
N VAL A 97 1.16 -4.72 -2.14
CA VAL A 97 2.07 -4.22 -1.13
C VAL A 97 3.17 -3.44 -1.82
N ILE A 98 3.47 -2.26 -1.30
CA ILE A 98 4.60 -1.47 -1.77
C ILE A 98 5.63 -1.45 -0.64
N GLU A 99 6.75 -2.14 -0.86
CA GLU A 99 7.86 -2.16 0.07
C GLU A 99 8.82 -1.03 -0.25
N ILE A 100 9.28 -0.34 0.79
CA ILE A 100 10.24 0.74 0.67
C ILE A 100 11.44 0.39 1.53
N TYR A 101 12.59 0.21 0.88
CA TYR A 101 13.84 -0.05 1.58
C TYR A 101 14.55 1.27 1.81
N ALA A 102 14.60 1.66 3.06
CA ALA A 102 15.13 2.95 3.49
C ALA A 102 16.06 2.72 4.70
N PRO A 103 17.30 2.27 4.47
CA PRO A 103 18.22 1.91 5.56
C PRO A 103 18.54 3.06 6.51
N ASP A 104 18.50 4.28 6.02
CA ASP A 104 18.77 5.47 6.83
C ASP A 104 17.49 6.26 7.15
N GLY A 105 16.33 5.63 7.02
CA GLY A 105 15.04 6.27 7.29
C GLY A 105 14.85 7.50 6.41
N LEU A 106 14.43 8.62 7.00
CA LEU A 106 14.24 9.90 6.28
C LEU A 106 15.51 10.43 5.63
N GLN A 107 16.68 9.99 6.08
CA GLN A 107 17.97 10.40 5.53
C GLN A 107 18.39 9.58 4.32
N THR A 108 17.61 8.57 3.96
CA THR A 108 17.93 7.69 2.85
C THR A 108 17.93 8.47 1.54
N ARG A 109 19.06 8.46 0.84
CA ARG A 109 19.21 9.20 -0.42
C ARG A 109 18.54 8.53 -1.60
N HIS A 110 18.61 7.20 -1.65
CA HIS A 110 18.08 6.42 -2.75
C HIS A 110 17.23 5.27 -2.21
N PRO A 111 16.03 5.56 -1.70
CA PRO A 111 15.14 4.49 -1.25
C PRO A 111 14.76 3.61 -2.43
N TYR A 112 14.73 2.30 -2.19
CA TYR A 112 14.34 1.34 -3.21
C TYR A 112 12.90 0.91 -2.96
N LEU A 113 12.05 1.08 -3.98
CA LEU A 113 10.66 0.70 -3.91
C LEU A 113 10.38 -0.51 -4.76
N ARG A 114 9.54 -1.39 -4.24
CA ARG A 114 9.13 -2.61 -4.93
C ARG A 114 7.63 -2.80 -4.74
N GLN A 115 6.90 -2.96 -5.84
CA GLN A 115 5.47 -3.24 -5.82
C GLN A 115 5.24 -4.74 -5.98
N ILE A 116 4.54 -5.34 -5.03
CA ILE A 116 4.11 -6.72 -5.11
C ILE A 116 2.63 -6.69 -5.46
N GLU A 117 2.32 -7.03 -6.69
CA GLU A 117 0.95 -7.06 -7.18
C GLU A 117 0.23 -8.32 -6.70
N ASP A 118 -1.06 -8.16 -6.40
CA ASP A 118 -1.92 -9.26 -5.99
C ASP A 118 -1.33 -10.05 -4.82
N ALA A 119 -0.89 -9.31 -3.78
CA ALA A 119 -0.13 -9.87 -2.67
C ALA A 119 -0.95 -10.79 -1.74
N PHE A 120 -2.29 -10.67 -1.74
CA PHE A 120 -3.18 -11.41 -0.83
C PHE A 120 -4.25 -12.16 -1.61
N TYR A 121 -3.89 -12.88 -2.62
CA TYR A 121 -4.87 -13.67 -3.36
C TYR A 121 -5.34 -14.87 -2.53
N GLU A 122 -6.57 -15.27 -2.77
CA GLU A 122 -7.11 -16.47 -2.16
C GLU A 122 -6.62 -17.70 -2.93
N VAL A 123 -6.25 -18.71 -2.18
CA VAL A 123 -5.78 -19.97 -2.74
C VAL A 123 -6.95 -20.95 -2.80
#